data_29377310123f4e1176ab649d4ef15f92
#
_entry.id   29377310123f4e1176ab649d4ef15f92
#
_cell.length_a   1.000
_cell.length_b   1.000
_cell.length_c   1.000
_cell.angle_alpha   90.00
_cell.angle_beta   90.00
_cell.angle_gamma   90.00
#
_symmetry.space_group_name_H-M   'P 1'
#
loop_
_entity.id
_entity.type
_entity.pdbx_description
1 polymer ?
#
loop_
_entity_poly.entity_id
_entity_poly.type
_entity_poly.pdbx_seq_one_letter_code
_entity_poly.pdbx_strand_id
1 'polypeptide(L)'
;MGKPKELPEEDKQLAKQAEKALNNENDTKKSTATELKNLVFEQPIEFGYNEEFRAFARVSIKNHHEVYALDSLQFHDYLFQLYDEKTQNVLPKLTYDSVNEYLATYSRVHGQQQNVVMRVGINQGKYYLDLCNDQWQVVEVTKDGWQITKDSPVWFYRTNDMAALPIPNHHGGNQNLLELGSYLNFKSDNSLDLITGWLMGSFLVNSSRPILVIQGIAGAGKTTASRLIRGVVDPAKQKHSISRPKLTVDSLAIDAIHQHTLVYDNFSAGTITAEISDMLCTMATNQSYSKRALYTNSDEVLVKLGRSIIINGIDDLAKRQDLLDRSIILEIEAPKKRRT
;
A
#
# COMPACT_ATOMS: atom_id res chain seq x y z
N MET A 1 11.39 -9.50 24.15
CA MET A 1 12.37 -8.98 23.18
C MET A 1 13.09 -10.16 22.56
N GLY A 2 12.64 -10.58 21.38
CA GLY A 2 13.31 -11.64 20.60
C GLY A 2 14.56 -11.08 19.96
N LYS A 3 15.63 -11.87 19.96
CA LYS A 3 16.87 -11.53 19.24
C LYS A 3 16.53 -11.36 17.74
N PRO A 4 17.16 -10.40 17.03
CA PRO A 4 17.01 -10.28 15.58
C PRO A 4 17.40 -11.62 14.94
N LYS A 5 16.59 -12.09 13.99
CA LYS A 5 16.92 -13.26 13.19
C LYS A 5 18.18 -12.95 12.39
N GLU A 6 19.21 -13.76 12.54
CA GLU A 6 20.41 -13.63 11.69
C GLU A 6 20.03 -13.89 10.22
N LEU A 7 20.55 -13.07 9.36
CA LEU A 7 20.38 -13.22 7.90
C LEU A 7 20.99 -14.55 7.43
N PRO A 8 20.40 -15.20 6.43
CA PRO A 8 20.96 -16.38 5.78
C PRO A 8 22.40 -16.14 5.34
N GLU A 9 23.25 -17.13 5.47
CA GLU A 9 24.67 -17.04 5.06
C GLU A 9 24.85 -16.76 3.57
N GLU A 10 23.88 -17.12 2.74
CA GLU A 10 23.86 -16.82 1.30
C GLU A 10 23.72 -15.32 1.02
N ASP A 11 22.88 -14.60 1.77
CA ASP A 11 22.74 -13.13 1.63
C ASP A 11 24.02 -12.42 2.09
N LYS A 12 24.71 -12.92 3.10
CA LYS A 12 26.03 -12.41 3.51
C LYS A 12 27.11 -12.69 2.46
N GLN A 13 27.02 -13.81 1.76
CA GLN A 13 27.94 -14.14 0.66
C GLN A 13 27.63 -13.30 -0.60
N LEU A 14 26.36 -13.07 -0.93
CA LEU A 14 25.94 -12.20 -2.02
C LEU A 14 26.38 -10.73 -1.78
N ALA A 15 26.23 -10.23 -0.55
CA ALA A 15 26.72 -8.91 -0.18
C ALA A 15 28.24 -8.79 -0.37
N LYS A 16 29.01 -9.81 0.08
CA LYS A 16 30.47 -9.85 -0.14
C LYS A 16 30.87 -9.99 -1.60
N GLN A 17 30.09 -10.73 -2.40
CA GLN A 17 30.35 -10.89 -3.84
C GLN A 17 30.02 -9.58 -4.60
N ALA A 18 28.90 -8.91 -4.26
CA ALA A 18 28.53 -7.62 -4.84
C ALA A 18 29.57 -6.55 -4.48
N GLU A 19 30.02 -6.51 -3.23
CA GLU A 19 31.09 -5.61 -2.79
C GLU A 19 32.44 -5.90 -3.48
N LYS A 20 32.76 -7.18 -3.70
CA LYS A 20 33.97 -7.62 -4.40
C LYS A 20 33.90 -7.33 -5.91
N ALA A 21 32.73 -7.44 -6.54
CA ALA A 21 32.50 -7.08 -7.93
C ALA A 21 32.63 -5.55 -8.15
N LEU A 22 32.14 -4.75 -7.22
CA LEU A 22 32.27 -3.28 -7.23
C LEU A 22 33.70 -2.80 -7.01
N ASN A 23 34.54 -3.58 -6.30
CA ASN A 23 35.91 -3.20 -5.96
C ASN A 23 36.99 -3.77 -6.94
N ASN A 24 36.64 -4.61 -7.90
CA ASN A 24 37.57 -5.35 -8.76
C ASN A 24 37.89 -4.70 -10.12
N GLU A 25 37.54 -3.44 -10.37
CA GLU A 25 38.03 -2.73 -11.56
C GLU A 25 39.25 -1.88 -11.24
N ASN A 26 40.37 -2.29 -11.83
CA ASN A 26 41.69 -1.68 -11.69
C ASN A 26 41.73 -0.20 -12.03
N ASP A 27 42.39 0.53 -11.15
CA ASP A 27 43.16 1.78 -11.30
C ASP A 27 42.66 2.89 -12.25
N THR A 28 42.36 4.03 -11.60
CA THR A 28 42.35 5.42 -12.07
C THR A 28 41.09 6.04 -12.63
N LYS A 29 40.02 5.28 -12.91
CA LYS A 29 38.65 5.82 -12.99
C LYS A 29 37.76 5.04 -12.03
N LYS A 30 37.18 5.70 -11.01
CA LYS A 30 36.12 5.11 -10.21
C LYS A 30 35.06 4.54 -11.17
N SER A 31 34.69 3.26 -11.04
CA SER A 31 33.65 2.72 -11.91
C SER A 31 32.36 3.53 -11.71
N THR A 32 31.56 3.67 -12.75
CA THR A 32 30.27 4.39 -12.70
C THR A 32 29.38 3.88 -11.56
N ALA A 33 29.44 2.58 -11.25
CA ALA A 33 28.74 2.00 -10.12
C ALA A 33 29.28 2.48 -8.77
N THR A 34 30.59 2.58 -8.61
CA THR A 34 31.22 3.14 -7.40
C THR A 34 30.88 4.61 -7.24
N GLU A 35 30.86 5.36 -8.33
CA GLU A 35 30.47 6.77 -8.33
C GLU A 35 29.02 6.94 -7.88
N LEU A 36 28.05 6.23 -8.50
CA LEU A 36 26.65 6.28 -8.09
C LEU A 36 26.45 5.85 -6.63
N LYS A 37 27.09 4.75 -6.22
CA LYS A 37 27.05 4.31 -4.81
C LYS A 37 27.49 5.43 -3.86
N ASN A 38 28.63 6.06 -4.13
CA ASN A 38 29.15 7.13 -3.29
C ASN A 38 28.21 8.35 -3.27
N LEU A 39 27.66 8.76 -4.42
CA LEU A 39 26.67 9.82 -4.50
C LEU A 39 25.44 9.54 -3.62
N VAL A 40 24.96 8.29 -3.60
CA VAL A 40 23.84 7.89 -2.76
C VAL A 40 24.17 8.00 -1.27
N PHE A 41 25.36 7.53 -0.84
CA PHE A 41 25.76 7.59 0.56
C PHE A 41 26.16 9.01 1.03
N GLU A 42 26.39 9.95 0.12
CA GLU A 42 26.54 11.37 0.42
C GLU A 42 25.20 12.08 0.70
N GLN A 43 24.07 11.46 0.31
CA GLN A 43 22.76 12.02 0.58
C GLN A 43 22.26 11.63 1.99
N PRO A 44 21.38 12.45 2.61
CA PRO A 44 20.75 12.12 3.89
C PRO A 44 19.64 11.06 3.68
N ILE A 45 20.06 9.82 3.49
CA ILE A 45 19.20 8.67 3.25
C ILE A 45 19.34 7.68 4.40
N GLU A 46 18.22 7.28 4.96
CA GLU A 46 18.12 6.16 5.89
C GLU A 46 17.67 4.91 5.14
N PHE A 47 18.40 3.81 5.27
CA PHE A 47 18.04 2.51 4.70
C PHE A 47 17.45 1.60 5.75
N GLY A 48 16.41 0.86 5.37
CA GLY A 48 15.75 -0.09 6.24
C GLY A 48 14.96 -1.12 5.45
N TYR A 49 14.29 -2.00 6.15
CA TYR A 49 13.44 -3.04 5.56
C TYR A 49 12.19 -3.25 6.42
N ASN A 50 11.11 -3.75 5.80
CA ASN A 50 9.90 -4.09 6.51
C ASN A 50 9.91 -5.54 7.05
N GLU A 51 8.81 -5.99 7.65
CA GLU A 51 8.71 -7.36 8.19
C GLU A 51 8.86 -8.46 7.13
N GLU A 52 8.53 -8.16 5.88
CA GLU A 52 8.68 -9.06 4.73
C GLU A 52 10.07 -8.96 4.08
N PHE A 53 11.05 -8.32 4.73
CA PHE A 53 12.40 -8.09 4.22
C PHE A 53 12.48 -7.30 2.91
N ARG A 54 11.41 -6.61 2.51
CA ARG A 54 11.45 -5.68 1.39
C ARG A 54 12.23 -4.44 1.80
N ALA A 55 13.18 -4.04 0.97
CA ALA A 55 14.09 -2.92 1.25
C ALA A 55 13.46 -1.56 0.89
N PHE A 56 13.73 -0.57 1.73
CA PHE A 56 13.24 0.81 1.59
C PHE A 56 14.33 1.83 1.89
N ALA A 57 14.20 2.99 1.26
CA ALA A 57 14.99 4.18 1.54
C ALA A 57 14.07 5.31 2.00
N ARG A 58 14.42 5.96 3.12
CA ARG A 58 13.82 7.21 3.58
C ARG A 58 14.78 8.35 3.24
N VAL A 59 14.36 9.19 2.31
CA VAL A 59 15.15 10.27 1.76
C VAL A 59 14.70 11.60 2.38
N SER A 60 15.63 12.37 2.92
CA SER A 60 15.32 13.72 3.41
C SER A 60 15.33 14.70 2.24
N ILE A 61 14.18 15.30 1.95
CA ILE A 61 14.00 16.27 0.87
C ILE A 61 13.53 17.59 1.47
N LYS A 62 14.40 18.60 1.46
CA LYS A 62 14.10 19.94 2.03
C LYS A 62 13.59 19.86 3.48
N ASN A 63 12.27 19.89 3.67
CA ASN A 63 11.60 19.97 4.98
C ASN A 63 10.67 18.77 5.26
N HIS A 64 10.81 17.67 4.55
CA HIS A 64 10.06 16.45 4.74
C HIS A 64 10.89 15.20 4.38
N HIS A 65 10.33 14.03 4.64
CA HIS A 65 10.93 12.76 4.27
C HIS A 65 10.03 12.03 3.26
N GLU A 66 10.65 11.43 2.27
CA GLU A 66 9.99 10.56 1.29
C GLU A 66 10.49 9.13 1.45
N VAL A 67 9.58 8.17 1.41
CA VAL A 67 9.92 6.74 1.55
C VAL A 67 9.69 6.03 0.23
N TYR A 68 10.74 5.43 -0.29
CA TYR A 68 10.73 4.68 -1.53
C TYR A 68 11.03 3.21 -1.28
N ALA A 69 10.26 2.32 -1.89
CA ALA A 69 10.69 0.95 -2.03
C ALA A 69 11.83 0.89 -3.07
N LEU A 70 12.90 0.19 -2.79
CA LEU A 70 14.06 0.16 -3.69
C LEU A 70 13.74 -0.48 -5.04
N ASP A 71 12.73 -1.34 -5.09
CA ASP A 71 12.21 -1.97 -6.31
C ASP A 71 11.15 -1.12 -7.05
N SER A 72 10.96 0.15 -6.66
CA SER A 72 9.95 1.04 -7.24
C SER A 72 10.51 1.92 -8.36
N LEU A 73 9.63 2.34 -9.28
CA LEU A 73 9.95 3.31 -10.30
C LEU A 73 10.36 4.67 -9.70
N GLN A 74 9.74 5.06 -8.58
CA GLN A 74 10.06 6.32 -7.89
C GLN A 74 11.51 6.34 -7.39
N PHE A 75 12.03 5.23 -6.86
CA PHE A 75 13.42 5.15 -6.44
C PHE A 75 14.37 5.14 -7.63
N HIS A 76 13.98 4.46 -8.72
CA HIS A 76 14.73 4.51 -9.98
C HIS A 76 14.85 5.96 -10.47
N ASP A 77 13.76 6.69 -10.53
CA ASP A 77 13.74 8.08 -11.01
C ASP A 77 14.55 9.00 -10.08
N TYR A 78 14.49 8.76 -8.77
CA TYR A 78 15.33 9.47 -7.79
C TYR A 78 16.83 9.25 -8.04
N LEU A 79 17.26 8.00 -8.25
CA LEU A 79 18.68 7.71 -8.53
C LEU A 79 19.12 8.29 -9.88
N PHE A 80 18.25 8.23 -10.89
CA PHE A 80 18.51 8.83 -12.19
C PHE A 80 18.70 10.33 -12.07
N GLN A 81 17.79 11.03 -11.38
CA GLN A 81 17.89 12.48 -11.17
C GLN A 81 19.15 12.83 -10.37
N LEU A 82 19.44 12.11 -9.29
CA LEU A 82 20.65 12.34 -8.48
C LEU A 82 21.92 12.21 -9.31
N TYR A 83 22.00 11.18 -10.17
CA TYR A 83 23.16 10.94 -11.02
C TYR A 83 23.31 12.02 -12.09
N ASP A 84 22.21 12.37 -12.78
CA ASP A 84 22.20 13.42 -13.80
C ASP A 84 22.60 14.79 -13.23
N GLU A 85 22.03 15.20 -12.10
CA GLU A 85 22.33 16.49 -11.44
C GLU A 85 23.82 16.61 -11.02
N LYS A 86 24.43 15.49 -10.62
CA LYS A 86 25.81 15.50 -10.10
C LYS A 86 26.86 15.28 -11.18
N THR A 87 26.55 14.53 -12.21
CA THR A 87 27.54 14.11 -13.21
C THR A 87 27.28 14.66 -14.60
N GLN A 88 26.05 15.10 -14.87
CA GLN A 88 25.56 15.49 -16.21
C GLN A 88 25.73 14.38 -17.25
N ASN A 89 25.69 13.12 -16.79
CA ASN A 89 25.83 11.93 -17.61
C ASN A 89 24.58 11.06 -17.53
N VAL A 90 24.38 10.23 -18.55
CA VAL A 90 23.29 9.22 -18.57
C VAL A 90 23.66 8.07 -17.64
N LEU A 91 22.75 7.68 -16.73
CA LEU A 91 22.91 6.51 -15.87
C LEU A 91 22.70 5.22 -16.69
N PRO A 92 23.73 4.37 -16.89
CA PRO A 92 23.55 3.11 -17.61
C PRO A 92 22.68 2.13 -16.81
N LYS A 93 21.81 1.39 -17.50
CA LYS A 93 20.90 0.42 -16.85
C LYS A 93 21.67 -0.62 -16.01
N LEU A 94 22.74 -1.19 -16.50
CA LEU A 94 23.54 -2.17 -15.75
C LEU A 94 24.12 -1.60 -14.47
N THR A 95 24.55 -0.33 -14.50
CA THR A 95 25.01 0.38 -13.31
C THR A 95 23.90 0.56 -12.29
N TYR A 96 22.72 1.00 -12.76
CA TYR A 96 21.55 1.10 -11.89
C TYR A 96 21.20 -0.23 -11.25
N ASP A 97 21.06 -1.29 -12.05
CA ASP A 97 20.67 -2.63 -11.56
C ASP A 97 21.65 -3.13 -10.48
N SER A 98 22.95 -3.02 -10.74
CA SER A 98 24.00 -3.46 -9.79
C SER A 98 24.01 -2.64 -8.48
N VAL A 99 23.86 -1.33 -8.58
CA VAL A 99 23.84 -0.47 -7.38
C VAL A 99 22.55 -0.65 -6.60
N ASN A 100 21.42 -0.79 -7.28
CA ASN A 100 20.13 -1.00 -6.62
C ASN A 100 20.09 -2.35 -5.86
N GLU A 101 20.62 -3.42 -6.46
CA GLU A 101 20.77 -4.71 -5.79
C GLU A 101 21.69 -4.62 -4.55
N TYR A 102 22.82 -3.92 -4.68
CA TYR A 102 23.70 -3.63 -3.55
C TYR A 102 22.97 -2.86 -2.44
N LEU A 103 22.23 -1.78 -2.77
CA LEU A 103 21.48 -1.00 -1.80
C LEU A 103 20.37 -1.80 -1.12
N ALA A 104 19.69 -2.66 -1.86
CA ALA A 104 18.67 -3.54 -1.31
C ALA A 104 19.28 -4.53 -0.29
N THR A 105 20.43 -5.12 -0.62
CA THR A 105 21.18 -5.98 0.29
C THR A 105 21.73 -5.20 1.48
N TYR A 106 22.31 -4.02 1.24
CA TYR A 106 22.79 -3.12 2.29
C TYR A 106 21.68 -2.76 3.29
N SER A 107 20.47 -2.46 2.80
CA SER A 107 19.30 -2.14 3.63
C SER A 107 18.93 -3.29 4.56
N ARG A 108 19.01 -4.53 4.10
CA ARG A 108 18.71 -5.73 4.91
C ARG A 108 19.82 -6.07 5.89
N VAL A 109 21.09 -5.83 5.52
CA VAL A 109 22.26 -6.21 6.35
C VAL A 109 22.59 -5.16 7.40
N HIS A 110 22.55 -3.90 7.04
CA HIS A 110 22.99 -2.77 7.87
C HIS A 110 21.85 -1.86 8.33
N GLY A 111 20.71 -1.90 7.66
CA GLY A 111 19.53 -1.15 8.05
C GLY A 111 18.80 -1.78 9.23
N GLN A 112 17.81 -1.06 9.74
CA GLN A 112 16.92 -1.56 10.79
C GLN A 112 15.57 -1.93 10.20
N GLN A 113 14.90 -2.88 10.86
CA GLN A 113 13.51 -3.18 10.55
C GLN A 113 12.63 -1.97 10.89
N GLN A 114 11.86 -1.50 9.92
CA GLN A 114 11.01 -0.32 10.03
C GLN A 114 9.54 -0.69 9.90
N ASN A 115 8.68 0.10 10.55
CA ASN A 115 7.25 0.02 10.34
C ASN A 115 6.90 0.77 9.04
N VAL A 116 6.94 0.04 7.92
CA VAL A 116 6.67 0.61 6.58
C VAL A 116 5.28 0.21 6.13
N VAL A 117 4.44 1.18 5.90
CA VAL A 117 3.02 0.98 5.57
C VAL A 117 2.54 1.95 4.51
N MET A 118 1.38 1.65 3.94
CA MET A 118 0.58 2.59 3.15
C MET A 118 -0.50 3.21 4.02
N ARG A 119 -0.80 4.46 3.84
CA ARG A 119 -1.96 5.23 4.36
C ARG A 119 -2.08 5.27 5.89
N VAL A 120 -2.10 4.16 6.60
CA VAL A 120 -2.33 4.12 8.05
C VAL A 120 -1.27 3.27 8.75
N GLY A 121 -0.70 3.79 9.82
CA GLY A 121 0.23 3.09 10.67
C GLY A 121 0.01 3.38 12.15
N ILE A 122 0.66 2.59 13.00
CA ILE A 122 0.63 2.78 14.45
C ILE A 122 2.05 2.74 15.00
N ASN A 123 2.36 3.65 15.92
CA ASN A 123 3.60 3.61 16.68
C ASN A 123 3.34 4.06 18.12
N GLN A 124 3.78 3.27 19.10
CA GLN A 124 3.63 3.54 20.54
C GLN A 124 2.19 3.94 20.95
N GLY A 125 1.18 3.26 20.38
CA GLY A 125 -0.23 3.50 20.67
C GLY A 125 -0.85 4.75 20.02
N LYS A 126 -0.09 5.47 19.21
CA LYS A 126 -0.59 6.57 18.37
C LYS A 126 -0.84 6.09 16.95
N TYR A 127 -1.92 6.55 16.35
CA TYR A 127 -2.21 6.31 14.94
C TYR A 127 -1.66 7.44 14.07
N TYR A 128 -1.20 7.07 12.90
CA TYR A 128 -0.67 8.00 11.91
C TYR A 128 -1.37 7.74 10.58
N LEU A 129 -1.96 8.80 9.99
CA LEU A 129 -2.65 8.75 8.69
C LEU A 129 -1.89 9.62 7.69
N ASP A 130 -1.32 9.00 6.66
CA ASP A 130 -0.69 9.74 5.55
C ASP A 130 -1.75 10.42 4.69
N LEU A 131 -1.71 11.75 4.62
CA LEU A 131 -2.58 12.52 3.74
C LEU A 131 -2.23 12.37 2.25
N CYS A 132 -1.08 11.80 1.92
CA CYS A 132 -0.60 11.61 0.56
C CYS A 132 -0.60 12.90 -0.28
N ASN A 133 -0.49 14.06 0.35
CA ASN A 133 -0.37 15.35 -0.32
C ASN A 133 1.10 15.69 -0.64
N ASP A 134 1.31 16.72 -1.46
CA ASP A 134 2.65 17.13 -1.90
C ASP A 134 3.52 17.68 -0.76
N GLN A 135 2.91 18.02 0.37
CA GLN A 135 3.62 18.52 1.55
C GLN A 135 4.05 17.41 2.51
N TRP A 136 3.75 16.13 2.20
CA TRP A 136 4.06 14.95 3.02
C TRP A 136 3.54 15.07 4.46
N GLN A 137 2.33 15.62 4.58
CA GLN A 137 1.68 15.79 5.87
C GLN A 137 1.02 14.48 6.31
N VAL A 138 1.13 14.24 7.60
CA VAL A 138 0.56 13.09 8.29
C VAL A 138 -0.33 13.60 9.44
N VAL A 139 -1.46 12.96 9.66
CA VAL A 139 -2.29 13.21 10.84
C VAL A 139 -1.85 12.25 11.94
N GLU A 140 -1.33 12.78 13.04
CA GLU A 140 -1.11 12.01 14.27
C GLU A 140 -2.40 12.04 15.08
N VAL A 141 -2.91 10.86 15.47
CA VAL A 141 -4.12 10.71 16.29
C VAL A 141 -3.74 10.05 17.61
N THR A 142 -4.13 10.68 18.71
CA THR A 142 -3.91 10.22 20.08
C THR A 142 -5.24 10.14 20.83
N LYS A 143 -5.22 9.66 22.07
CA LYS A 143 -6.40 9.71 22.95
C LYS A 143 -6.89 11.12 23.26
N ASP A 144 -6.00 12.11 23.16
CA ASP A 144 -6.29 13.52 23.51
C ASP A 144 -6.70 14.36 22.30
N GLY A 145 -6.70 13.78 21.09
CA GLY A 145 -7.07 14.45 19.84
C GLY A 145 -6.13 14.14 18.70
N TRP A 146 -6.10 15.02 17.71
CA TRP A 146 -5.26 14.85 16.53
C TRP A 146 -4.54 16.16 16.15
N GLN A 147 -3.42 16.01 15.45
CA GLN A 147 -2.64 17.10 14.89
C GLN A 147 -2.03 16.72 13.56
N ILE A 148 -1.64 17.72 12.76
CA ILE A 148 -0.93 17.52 11.50
C ILE A 148 0.57 17.68 11.77
N THR A 149 1.36 16.71 11.30
CA THR A 149 2.82 16.73 11.38
C THR A 149 3.45 16.38 10.04
N LYS A 150 4.73 16.71 9.87
CA LYS A 150 5.57 16.22 8.77
C LYS A 150 6.63 15.23 9.26
N ASP A 151 6.78 15.13 10.57
CA ASP A 151 7.71 14.22 11.22
C ASP A 151 6.93 13.03 11.79
N SER A 152 6.95 11.91 11.06
CA SER A 152 6.29 10.67 11.44
C SER A 152 7.33 9.60 11.75
N PRO A 153 7.19 8.87 12.88
CA PRO A 153 8.02 7.71 13.16
C PRO A 153 7.65 6.48 12.30
N VAL A 154 6.50 6.55 11.62
CA VAL A 154 6.03 5.53 10.67
C VAL A 154 6.53 5.90 9.28
N TRP A 155 7.07 4.92 8.57
CA TRP A 155 7.51 5.11 7.20
C TRP A 155 6.35 4.88 6.25
N PHE A 156 5.88 5.94 5.60
CA PHE A 156 4.80 5.86 4.61
C PHE A 156 5.37 5.80 3.20
N TYR A 157 5.23 4.65 2.53
CA TYR A 157 5.51 4.59 1.11
C TYR A 157 4.24 4.83 0.30
N ARG A 158 4.37 5.56 -0.81
CA ARG A 158 3.27 5.94 -1.68
C ARG A 158 3.38 5.27 -3.03
N THR A 159 2.28 4.73 -3.51
CA THR A 159 2.19 4.21 -4.86
C THR A 159 1.68 5.27 -5.82
N ASN A 160 1.89 5.06 -7.13
CA ASN A 160 1.50 6.05 -8.15
C ASN A 160 0.00 6.33 -8.21
N ASP A 161 -0.85 5.38 -7.79
CA ASP A 161 -2.30 5.52 -7.81
C ASP A 161 -2.87 6.24 -6.59
N MET A 162 -2.13 6.36 -5.50
CA MET A 162 -2.60 7.03 -4.29
C MET A 162 -2.84 8.52 -4.55
N ALA A 163 -4.04 9.00 -4.20
CA ALA A 163 -4.39 10.41 -4.23
C ALA A 163 -4.41 11.03 -2.83
N ALA A 164 -4.35 12.36 -2.79
CA ALA A 164 -4.38 13.10 -1.54
C ALA A 164 -5.74 13.02 -0.85
N LEU A 165 -5.71 12.82 0.47
CA LEU A 165 -6.84 13.13 1.34
C LEU A 165 -6.91 14.63 1.60
N PRO A 166 -8.10 15.18 1.82
CA PRO A 166 -8.23 16.57 2.24
C PRO A 166 -7.59 16.77 3.62
N ILE A 167 -7.11 17.99 3.87
CA ILE A 167 -6.64 18.37 5.21
C ILE A 167 -7.84 18.33 6.16
N PRO A 168 -7.79 17.56 7.26
CA PRO A 168 -8.89 17.49 8.21
C PRO A 168 -9.09 18.83 8.91
N ASN A 169 -10.31 19.09 9.31
CA ASN A 169 -10.66 20.25 10.12
C ASN A 169 -11.52 19.83 11.33
N HIS A 170 -11.68 20.71 12.29
CA HIS A 170 -12.46 20.44 13.51
C HIS A 170 -13.97 20.66 13.35
N HIS A 171 -14.43 20.96 12.13
CA HIS A 171 -15.83 21.23 11.84
C HIS A 171 -16.47 20.09 11.05
N GLY A 172 -17.76 19.89 11.21
CA GLY A 172 -18.54 18.96 10.41
C GLY A 172 -18.84 17.62 11.08
N GLY A 173 -17.89 16.93 11.66
CA GLY A 173 -18.13 15.69 12.40
C GLY A 173 -19.17 14.76 11.78
N ASN A 174 -20.21 14.40 12.55
CA ASN A 174 -21.31 13.53 12.09
C ASN A 174 -22.11 14.09 10.90
N GLN A 175 -22.16 15.42 10.73
CA GLN A 175 -22.87 16.03 9.62
C GLN A 175 -22.30 15.63 8.25
N ASN A 176 -20.98 15.49 8.17
CA ASN A 176 -20.33 15.07 6.93
C ASN A 176 -20.64 13.59 6.59
N LEU A 177 -20.80 12.73 7.59
CA LEU A 177 -21.24 11.35 7.38
C LEU A 177 -22.69 11.27 6.91
N LEU A 178 -23.58 12.09 7.48
CA LEU A 178 -24.98 12.18 7.01
C LEU A 178 -25.04 12.70 5.59
N GLU A 179 -24.20 13.66 5.23
CA GLU A 179 -24.08 14.15 3.87
C GLU A 179 -23.61 13.06 2.91
N LEU A 180 -22.57 12.28 3.27
CA LEU A 180 -22.15 11.11 2.50
C LEU A 180 -23.35 10.16 2.26
N GLY A 181 -24.10 9.85 3.32
CA GLY A 181 -25.30 9.00 3.24
C GLY A 181 -26.33 9.52 2.23
N SER A 182 -26.46 10.84 2.09
CA SER A 182 -27.41 11.45 1.16
C SER A 182 -27.08 11.21 -0.33
N TYR A 183 -25.83 10.89 -0.65
CA TYR A 183 -25.38 10.54 -2.01
C TYR A 183 -25.54 9.02 -2.31
N LEU A 184 -25.77 8.22 -1.28
CA LEU A 184 -25.84 6.77 -1.36
C LEU A 184 -27.31 6.32 -1.24
N ASN A 185 -27.80 5.59 -2.24
CA ASN A 185 -29.19 5.20 -2.31
C ASN A 185 -29.39 3.77 -1.82
N PHE A 186 -28.96 3.48 -0.58
CA PHE A 186 -29.11 2.17 0.02
C PHE A 186 -30.55 1.89 0.46
N LYS A 187 -30.92 0.62 0.38
CA LYS A 187 -32.27 0.14 0.68
C LYS A 187 -32.60 0.12 2.17
N SER A 188 -31.60 -0.17 3.01
CA SER A 188 -31.79 -0.31 4.46
C SER A 188 -31.38 0.94 5.21
N ASP A 189 -32.17 1.33 6.22
CA ASP A 189 -31.95 2.51 7.05
C ASP A 189 -30.64 2.43 7.86
N ASN A 190 -30.18 1.22 8.24
CA ASN A 190 -28.94 1.01 8.99
C ASN A 190 -27.67 0.95 8.10
N SER A 191 -27.81 1.14 6.78
CA SER A 191 -26.70 1.02 5.85
C SER A 191 -25.60 2.05 6.13
N LEU A 192 -25.97 3.26 6.55
CA LEU A 192 -24.99 4.31 6.88
C LEU A 192 -24.17 3.95 8.12
N ASP A 193 -24.80 3.34 9.13
CA ASP A 193 -24.09 2.90 10.34
C ASP A 193 -23.10 1.78 10.01
N LEU A 194 -23.49 0.83 9.17
CA LEU A 194 -22.62 -0.25 8.70
C LEU A 194 -21.45 0.27 7.87
N ILE A 195 -21.68 1.25 6.99
CA ILE A 195 -20.61 1.92 6.22
C ILE A 195 -19.68 2.68 7.16
N THR A 196 -20.24 3.40 8.14
CA THR A 196 -19.44 4.12 9.14
C THR A 196 -18.54 3.18 9.91
N GLY A 197 -19.08 2.05 10.39
CA GLY A 197 -18.31 1.01 11.04
C GLY A 197 -17.21 0.43 10.14
N TRP A 198 -17.51 0.19 8.86
CA TRP A 198 -16.53 -0.28 7.89
C TRP A 198 -15.43 0.75 7.61
N LEU A 199 -15.79 2.04 7.46
CA LEU A 199 -14.83 3.14 7.31
C LEU A 199 -13.89 3.23 8.52
N MET A 200 -14.43 3.19 9.73
CA MET A 200 -13.62 3.19 10.96
C MET A 200 -12.70 1.96 11.01
N GLY A 201 -13.20 0.78 10.68
CA GLY A 201 -12.42 -0.46 10.58
C GLY A 201 -11.26 -0.37 9.59
N SER A 202 -11.42 0.40 8.51
CA SER A 202 -10.40 0.61 7.50
C SER A 202 -9.18 1.40 8.00
N PHE A 203 -9.32 2.16 9.08
CA PHE A 203 -8.22 2.88 9.74
C PHE A 203 -7.56 2.07 10.88
N LEU A 204 -8.08 0.90 11.24
CA LEU A 204 -7.47 0.06 12.25
C LEU A 204 -6.28 -0.72 11.67
N VAL A 205 -5.17 -0.74 12.40
CA VAL A 205 -3.97 -1.49 12.04
C VAL A 205 -4.03 -2.88 12.69
N ASN A 206 -3.57 -3.90 11.97
CA ASN A 206 -3.50 -5.30 12.45
C ASN A 206 -4.85 -5.87 12.94
N SER A 207 -5.93 -5.45 12.31
CA SER A 207 -7.30 -5.88 12.62
C SER A 207 -7.94 -6.62 11.46
N SER A 208 -8.85 -7.53 11.75
CA SER A 208 -9.75 -8.09 10.75
C SER A 208 -10.68 -7.00 10.22
N ARG A 209 -10.94 -7.01 8.91
CA ARG A 209 -11.77 -6.02 8.23
C ARG A 209 -12.81 -6.76 7.39
N PRO A 210 -14.11 -6.61 7.69
CA PRO A 210 -15.15 -7.23 6.88
C PRO A 210 -15.09 -6.69 5.44
N ILE A 211 -15.40 -7.56 4.48
CA ILE A 211 -15.51 -7.18 3.08
C ILE A 211 -16.82 -6.43 2.90
N LEU A 212 -16.77 -5.26 2.27
CA LEU A 212 -17.98 -4.51 1.92
C LEU A 212 -18.49 -4.99 0.56
N VAL A 213 -19.63 -5.63 0.54
CA VAL A 213 -20.30 -6.13 -0.67
C VAL A 213 -21.48 -5.22 -1.01
N ILE A 214 -21.44 -4.57 -2.18
CA ILE A 214 -22.50 -3.68 -2.65
C ILE A 214 -23.23 -4.35 -3.81
N GLN A 215 -24.47 -4.71 -3.58
CA GLN A 215 -25.33 -5.40 -4.54
C GLN A 215 -26.46 -4.50 -5.04
N GLY A 216 -26.95 -4.76 -6.24
CA GLY A 216 -28.09 -4.05 -6.80
C GLY A 216 -28.18 -4.19 -8.32
N ILE A 217 -29.32 -3.81 -8.88
CA ILE A 217 -29.58 -3.89 -10.31
C ILE A 217 -28.61 -3.03 -11.16
N ALA A 218 -28.57 -3.27 -12.44
CA ALA A 218 -27.82 -2.43 -13.37
C ALA A 218 -28.29 -0.97 -13.28
N GLY A 219 -27.35 -0.01 -13.28
CA GLY A 219 -27.67 1.42 -13.16
C GLY A 219 -28.03 1.93 -11.78
N ALA A 220 -27.99 1.08 -10.71
CA ALA A 220 -28.27 1.51 -9.34
C ALA A 220 -27.20 2.43 -8.72
N GLY A 221 -26.03 2.60 -9.35
CA GLY A 221 -24.97 3.47 -8.84
C GLY A 221 -23.93 2.75 -7.98
N LYS A 222 -23.81 1.42 -8.04
CA LYS A 222 -22.84 0.61 -7.28
C LYS A 222 -21.41 1.10 -7.39
N THR A 223 -20.92 1.31 -8.61
CA THR A 223 -19.57 1.82 -8.90
C THR A 223 -19.36 3.20 -8.28
N THR A 224 -20.36 4.07 -8.35
CA THR A 224 -20.30 5.42 -7.73
C THR A 224 -20.24 5.31 -6.22
N ALA A 225 -21.06 4.47 -5.61
CA ALA A 225 -21.05 4.23 -4.16
C ALA A 225 -19.69 3.68 -3.70
N SER A 226 -19.15 2.67 -4.38
CA SER A 226 -17.83 2.11 -4.08
C SER A 226 -16.72 3.17 -4.14
N ARG A 227 -16.76 4.07 -5.13
CA ARG A 227 -15.79 5.14 -5.29
C ARG A 227 -15.91 6.21 -4.20
N LEU A 228 -17.13 6.59 -3.84
CA LEU A 228 -17.37 7.57 -2.77
C LEU A 228 -16.89 7.03 -1.43
N ILE A 229 -17.22 5.78 -1.10
CA ILE A 229 -16.81 5.13 0.16
C ILE A 229 -15.27 4.99 0.20
N ARG A 230 -14.65 4.49 -0.87
CA ARG A 230 -13.18 4.43 -0.98
C ARG A 230 -12.54 5.80 -0.83
N GLY A 231 -13.13 6.83 -1.46
CA GLY A 231 -12.62 8.20 -1.45
C GLY A 231 -12.46 8.81 -0.06
N VAL A 232 -13.22 8.34 0.92
CA VAL A 232 -13.10 8.78 2.32
C VAL A 232 -11.84 8.25 2.99
N VAL A 233 -11.41 7.02 2.64
CA VAL A 233 -10.31 6.32 3.31
C VAL A 233 -9.03 6.38 2.49
N ASP A 234 -9.12 6.08 1.19
CA ASP A 234 -7.99 5.87 0.30
C ASP A 234 -8.32 6.30 -1.13
N PRO A 235 -8.43 7.60 -1.39
CA PRO A 235 -8.71 8.11 -2.72
C PRO A 235 -7.62 7.68 -3.70
N ALA A 236 -8.02 7.39 -4.96
CA ALA A 236 -7.15 7.01 -6.04
C ALA A 236 -7.12 8.09 -7.12
N LYS A 237 -5.94 8.30 -7.74
CA LYS A 237 -5.75 9.23 -8.86
C LYS A 237 -6.54 8.80 -10.09
N GLN A 238 -6.54 7.52 -10.38
CA GLN A 238 -7.39 6.96 -11.42
C GLN A 238 -8.81 6.85 -10.88
N LYS A 239 -9.75 7.53 -11.51
CA LYS A 239 -11.17 7.55 -11.12
C LYS A 239 -11.88 6.20 -11.29
N HIS A 240 -11.16 5.16 -11.68
CA HIS A 240 -11.71 3.86 -11.97
C HIS A 240 -11.37 2.87 -10.86
N SER A 241 -12.39 2.16 -10.40
CA SER A 241 -12.24 0.93 -9.64
C SER A 241 -11.46 -0.10 -10.47
N ILE A 242 -10.77 -1.02 -9.79
CA ILE A 242 -10.09 -2.11 -10.48
C ILE A 242 -11.15 -2.98 -11.16
N SER A 243 -11.20 -2.96 -12.48
CA SER A 243 -11.95 -3.94 -13.27
C SER A 243 -10.96 -4.97 -13.80
N ARG A 244 -11.08 -6.21 -13.36
CA ARG A 244 -10.27 -7.31 -13.88
C ARG A 244 -11.16 -8.32 -14.58
N PRO A 245 -10.91 -8.58 -15.89
CA PRO A 245 -11.66 -9.58 -16.65
C PRO A 245 -11.51 -10.99 -16.05
N LYS A 246 -10.36 -11.25 -15.42
CA LYS A 246 -10.07 -12.51 -14.72
C LYS A 246 -9.33 -12.20 -13.43
N LEU A 247 -9.99 -12.52 -12.30
CA LEU A 247 -9.38 -12.45 -10.99
C LEU A 247 -8.63 -13.75 -10.68
N THR A 248 -7.42 -13.62 -10.17
CA THR A 248 -6.59 -14.75 -9.72
C THR A 248 -6.04 -14.46 -8.34
N VAL A 249 -5.65 -15.49 -7.59
CA VAL A 249 -4.99 -15.34 -6.28
C VAL A 249 -3.75 -14.44 -6.40
N ASP A 250 -2.93 -14.64 -7.42
CA ASP A 250 -1.75 -13.80 -7.69
C ASP A 250 -2.10 -12.34 -7.94
N SER A 251 -3.18 -12.08 -8.69
CA SER A 251 -3.59 -10.70 -8.94
C SER A 251 -4.10 -10.01 -7.68
N LEU A 252 -4.80 -10.73 -6.80
CA LEU A 252 -5.22 -10.22 -5.49
C LEU A 252 -4.00 -9.87 -4.62
N ALA A 253 -3.00 -10.73 -4.57
CA ALA A 253 -1.77 -10.49 -3.82
C ALA A 253 -1.02 -9.26 -4.35
N ILE A 254 -0.89 -9.11 -5.67
CA ILE A 254 -0.25 -7.94 -6.30
C ILE A 254 -1.03 -6.66 -5.97
N ASP A 255 -2.36 -6.68 -6.08
CA ASP A 255 -3.19 -5.51 -5.76
C ASP A 255 -3.03 -5.11 -4.28
N ALA A 256 -2.96 -6.09 -3.37
CA ALA A 256 -2.75 -5.84 -1.94
C ALA A 256 -1.40 -5.20 -1.63
N ILE A 257 -0.35 -5.48 -2.41
CA ILE A 257 0.96 -4.83 -2.25
C ILE A 257 0.92 -3.36 -2.68
N HIS A 258 0.05 -3.01 -3.63
CA HIS A 258 0.05 -1.69 -4.25
C HIS A 258 -1.08 -0.76 -3.78
N GLN A 259 -2.09 -1.26 -3.06
CA GLN A 259 -3.24 -0.48 -2.64
C GLN A 259 -3.61 -0.73 -1.18
N HIS A 260 -3.99 0.33 -0.47
CA HIS A 260 -4.50 0.22 0.90
C HIS A 260 -5.95 -0.28 0.91
N THR A 261 -6.78 0.19 -0.03
CA THR A 261 -8.17 -0.22 -0.19
C THR A 261 -8.41 -0.76 -1.59
N LEU A 262 -8.85 -2.01 -1.68
CA LEU A 262 -9.15 -2.69 -2.94
C LEU A 262 -10.62 -2.50 -3.30
N VAL A 263 -10.89 -2.14 -4.56
CA VAL A 263 -12.26 -1.98 -5.06
C VAL A 263 -12.41 -2.78 -6.34
N TYR A 264 -13.19 -3.85 -6.28
CA TYR A 264 -13.49 -4.70 -7.44
C TYR A 264 -14.91 -4.42 -7.94
N ASP A 265 -14.98 -3.99 -9.18
CA ASP A 265 -16.21 -3.53 -9.81
C ASP A 265 -16.79 -4.56 -10.77
N ASN A 266 -18.11 -4.65 -10.79
CA ASN A 266 -18.88 -5.47 -11.72
C ASN A 266 -18.57 -6.98 -11.67
N PHE A 267 -18.47 -7.52 -10.45
CA PHE A 267 -18.34 -8.94 -10.26
C PHE A 267 -19.65 -9.67 -10.56
N SER A 268 -19.54 -10.87 -11.14
CA SER A 268 -20.60 -11.85 -11.20
C SER A 268 -20.33 -12.99 -10.21
N ALA A 269 -21.36 -13.69 -9.82
CA ALA A 269 -21.24 -14.83 -8.91
C ALA A 269 -20.24 -15.91 -9.40
N GLY A 270 -20.08 -16.07 -10.71
CA GLY A 270 -19.10 -16.99 -11.31
C GLY A 270 -17.65 -16.51 -11.24
N THR A 271 -17.39 -15.25 -10.92
CA THR A 271 -16.03 -14.70 -10.78
C THR A 271 -15.37 -15.15 -9.47
N ILE A 272 -16.17 -15.37 -8.41
CA ILE A 272 -15.68 -15.77 -7.09
C ILE A 272 -15.61 -17.29 -7.01
N THR A 273 -14.50 -17.86 -7.49
CA THR A 273 -14.19 -19.29 -7.31
C THR A 273 -13.89 -19.60 -5.84
N ALA A 274 -13.79 -20.90 -5.50
CA ALA A 274 -13.43 -21.31 -4.14
C ALA A 274 -12.08 -20.70 -3.71
N GLU A 275 -11.07 -20.75 -4.57
CA GLU A 275 -9.74 -20.19 -4.32
C GLU A 275 -9.77 -18.68 -4.09
N ILE A 276 -10.57 -17.96 -4.88
CA ILE A 276 -10.74 -16.50 -4.72
C ILE A 276 -11.46 -16.19 -3.40
N SER A 277 -12.50 -16.96 -3.06
CA SER A 277 -13.20 -16.81 -1.77
C SER A 277 -12.25 -17.02 -0.59
N ASP A 278 -11.44 -18.08 -0.62
CA ASP A 278 -10.48 -18.40 0.43
C ASP A 278 -9.43 -17.29 0.58
N MET A 279 -8.93 -16.74 -0.55
CA MET A 279 -8.00 -15.63 -0.55
C MET A 279 -8.63 -14.34 0.01
N LEU A 280 -9.85 -14.01 -0.38
CA LEU A 280 -10.59 -12.87 0.17
C LEU A 280 -10.81 -13.00 1.69
N CYS A 281 -11.12 -14.20 2.17
CA CYS A 281 -11.24 -14.49 3.60
C CYS A 281 -9.91 -14.30 4.34
N THR A 282 -8.80 -14.76 3.76
CA THR A 282 -7.44 -14.56 4.27
C THR A 282 -7.11 -13.06 4.41
N MET A 283 -7.44 -12.27 3.38
CA MET A 283 -7.23 -10.82 3.37
C MET A 283 -8.11 -10.11 4.42
N ALA A 284 -9.38 -10.49 4.53
CA ALA A 284 -10.32 -9.92 5.51
C ALA A 284 -9.90 -10.18 6.96
N THR A 285 -9.26 -11.32 7.23
CA THR A 285 -8.77 -11.69 8.57
C THR A 285 -7.32 -11.23 8.86
N ASN A 286 -6.74 -10.41 7.99
CA ASN A 286 -5.39 -9.87 8.11
C ASN A 286 -4.31 -10.96 8.27
N GLN A 287 -4.49 -12.08 7.59
CA GLN A 287 -3.51 -13.15 7.58
C GLN A 287 -2.42 -12.92 6.54
N SER A 288 -1.28 -13.56 6.72
CA SER A 288 -0.20 -13.55 5.74
C SER A 288 -0.42 -14.66 4.72
N TYR A 289 -0.02 -14.40 3.50
CA TYR A 289 0.00 -15.36 2.40
C TYR A 289 1.45 -15.70 2.04
N SER A 290 1.74 -17.01 1.97
CA SER A 290 3.06 -17.48 1.53
C SER A 290 3.05 -17.62 0.02
N LYS A 291 4.01 -16.97 -0.65
CA LYS A 291 4.26 -17.10 -2.08
C LYS A 291 5.72 -17.46 -2.31
N ARG A 292 5.97 -18.44 -3.17
CA ARG A 292 7.34 -18.70 -3.64
C ARG A 292 7.84 -17.47 -4.41
N ALA A 293 9.00 -16.96 -4.04
CA ALA A 293 9.63 -15.88 -4.77
C ALA A 293 9.91 -16.33 -6.21
N LEU A 294 9.51 -15.54 -7.19
CA LEU A 294 9.58 -15.89 -8.63
C LEU A 294 11.01 -16.09 -9.16
N TYR A 295 12.04 -15.78 -8.37
CA TYR A 295 13.44 -15.77 -8.81
C TYR A 295 14.44 -16.42 -7.83
N THR A 296 13.98 -17.00 -6.72
CA THR A 296 14.84 -17.75 -5.78
C THR A 296 14.25 -19.12 -5.56
N ASN A 297 15.07 -20.17 -5.75
CA ASN A 297 14.62 -21.56 -5.74
C ASN A 297 14.21 -22.12 -4.34
N SER A 298 14.27 -21.35 -3.27
CA SER A 298 14.07 -21.87 -1.90
C SER A 298 13.34 -20.96 -0.91
N ASP A 299 13.14 -19.66 -1.19
CA ASP A 299 12.59 -18.78 -0.16
C ASP A 299 11.10 -18.51 -0.37
N GLU A 300 10.29 -18.88 0.62
CA GLU A 300 8.90 -18.45 0.74
C GLU A 300 8.85 -17.03 1.30
N VAL A 301 8.33 -16.09 0.53
CA VAL A 301 8.07 -14.74 1.00
C VAL A 301 6.66 -14.68 1.58
N LEU A 302 6.58 -14.34 2.87
CA LEU A 302 5.31 -14.06 3.54
C LEU A 302 4.88 -12.64 3.19
N VAL A 303 3.71 -12.48 2.59
CA VAL A 303 3.13 -11.17 2.26
C VAL A 303 1.94 -10.91 3.17
N LYS A 304 1.94 -9.80 3.89
CA LYS A 304 0.77 -9.33 4.64
C LYS A 304 -0.28 -8.80 3.69
N LEU A 305 -1.43 -9.46 3.67
CA LEU A 305 -2.50 -9.18 2.72
C LEU A 305 -3.69 -8.44 3.32
N GLY A 306 -3.67 -8.11 4.62
CA GLY A 306 -4.78 -7.42 5.28
C GLY A 306 -5.08 -6.08 4.64
N ARG A 307 -6.18 -6.00 3.87
CA ARG A 307 -6.64 -4.79 3.17
C ARG A 307 -8.13 -4.60 3.37
N SER A 308 -8.58 -3.36 3.32
CA SER A 308 -10.01 -3.06 3.21
C SER A 308 -10.48 -3.39 1.79
N ILE A 309 -11.57 -4.13 1.66
CA ILE A 309 -12.04 -4.63 0.36
C ILE A 309 -13.48 -4.20 0.13
N ILE A 310 -13.76 -3.64 -1.04
CA ILE A 310 -15.09 -3.36 -1.55
C ILE A 310 -15.28 -4.19 -2.81
N ILE A 311 -16.36 -4.96 -2.87
CA ILE A 311 -16.76 -5.72 -4.06
C ILE A 311 -18.16 -5.26 -4.44
N ASN A 312 -18.40 -5.02 -5.72
CA ASN A 312 -19.75 -4.76 -6.17
C ASN A 312 -20.16 -5.60 -7.38
N GLY A 313 -21.45 -5.87 -7.50
CA GLY A 313 -22.01 -6.65 -8.58
C GLY A 313 -23.54 -6.68 -8.61
N ILE A 314 -24.08 -7.36 -9.61
CA ILE A 314 -25.55 -7.52 -9.77
C ILE A 314 -26.04 -8.72 -8.99
N ASP A 315 -25.25 -9.81 -9.00
CA ASP A 315 -25.60 -11.08 -8.39
C ASP A 315 -25.34 -11.10 -6.89
N ASP A 316 -25.83 -12.12 -6.22
CA ASP A 316 -25.39 -12.49 -4.88
C ASP A 316 -23.94 -12.99 -4.94
N LEU A 317 -23.01 -12.17 -4.43
CA LEU A 317 -21.58 -12.41 -4.54
C LEU A 317 -21.02 -13.26 -3.40
N ALA A 318 -21.57 -13.13 -2.20
CA ALA A 318 -21.10 -13.84 -1.00
C ALA A 318 -21.90 -15.14 -0.77
N LYS A 319 -21.76 -16.13 -1.67
CA LYS A 319 -22.51 -17.39 -1.59
C LYS A 319 -21.94 -18.42 -0.63
N ARG A 320 -20.62 -18.45 -0.47
CA ARG A 320 -19.97 -19.38 0.47
C ARG A 320 -20.12 -18.84 1.89
N GLN A 321 -20.42 -19.73 2.83
CA GLN A 321 -20.69 -19.37 4.22
C GLN A 321 -19.50 -18.62 4.86
N ASP A 322 -18.28 -19.06 4.60
CA ASP A 322 -17.06 -18.46 5.11
C ASP A 322 -16.85 -17.01 4.63
N LEU A 323 -17.21 -16.71 3.38
CA LEU A 323 -17.16 -15.36 2.83
C LEU A 323 -18.33 -14.51 3.36
N LEU A 324 -19.51 -15.10 3.47
CA LEU A 324 -20.71 -14.45 4.01
C LEU A 324 -20.48 -13.96 5.44
N ASP A 325 -19.90 -14.81 6.30
CA ASP A 325 -19.59 -14.50 7.71
C ASP A 325 -18.56 -13.37 7.88
N ARG A 326 -17.83 -13.05 6.81
CA ARG A 326 -16.80 -12.00 6.78
C ARG A 326 -17.19 -10.79 5.92
N SER A 327 -18.47 -10.69 5.57
CA SER A 327 -18.97 -9.64 4.66
C SER A 327 -20.04 -8.78 5.32
N ILE A 328 -20.00 -7.50 5.02
CA ILE A 328 -21.14 -6.58 5.20
C ILE A 328 -21.79 -6.43 3.84
N ILE A 329 -23.02 -6.89 3.71
CA ILE A 329 -23.76 -6.87 2.45
C ILE A 329 -24.76 -5.71 2.47
N LEU A 330 -24.64 -4.83 1.49
CA LEU A 330 -25.50 -3.67 1.32
C LEU A 330 -26.20 -3.73 -0.04
N GLU A 331 -27.50 -3.52 -0.05
CA GLU A 331 -28.28 -3.40 -1.27
C GLU A 331 -28.46 -1.91 -1.63
N ILE A 332 -28.22 -1.59 -2.91
CA ILE A 332 -28.43 -0.24 -3.46
C ILE A 332 -29.56 -0.25 -4.49
N GLU A 333 -30.45 0.72 -4.37
CA GLU A 333 -31.57 0.89 -5.29
C GLU A 333 -31.27 1.90 -6.39
N ALA A 334 -31.94 1.74 -7.52
CA ALA A 334 -31.83 2.76 -8.56
C ALA A 334 -32.42 4.09 -8.09
N PRO A 335 -31.76 5.22 -8.31
CA PRO A 335 -32.27 6.52 -7.90
C PRO A 335 -33.60 6.82 -8.62
N LYS A 336 -34.62 7.23 -7.86
CA LYS A 336 -35.96 7.58 -8.39
C LYS A 336 -35.91 8.74 -9.39
N LYS A 337 -34.90 9.61 -9.28
CA LYS A 337 -34.59 10.67 -10.26
C LYS A 337 -33.09 10.68 -10.51
N ARG A 338 -32.66 10.69 -11.79
CA ARG A 338 -31.25 10.92 -12.11
C ARG A 338 -30.88 12.32 -11.59
N ARG A 339 -29.87 12.38 -10.73
CA ARG A 339 -29.23 13.65 -10.37
C ARG A 339 -28.37 14.09 -11.56
N THR A 340 -28.73 15.19 -12.17
CA THR A 340 -27.95 15.85 -13.24
C THR A 340 -26.82 16.65 -12.61
#